data_b3cad433077894ce6fa410a3bd5e4d31
#
_entry.id   b3cad433077894ce6fa410a3bd5e4d31
#
_cell.length_a   1.000
_cell.length_b   1.000
_cell.length_c   1.000
_cell.angle_alpha   90.00
_cell.angle_beta   90.00
_cell.angle_gamma   90.00
#
_symmetry.space_group_name_H-M   'P 1'
#
loop_
_entity.id
_entity.type
_entity.pdbx_description
1 polymer ?
#
loop_
_entity_poly.entity_id
_entity_poly.type
_entity_poly.pdbx_seq_one_letter_code
_entity_poly.pdbx_strand_id
1 'polypeptide(L)'
;YNVKATFFVTKNVKGYKEVLKREHEEGHTIGLHTWSHSYSIYRSEKTYFYDLYKIENEVYKITGYKANIIRFPGGSSNTISKDYKKGIMSILTKEVEKKGYKYFDWNVYSGDAGETQNTNEVAKNVIRTLNQGKTNVVLQHDIHDYSVNAVEKIIQYGLKKGYKFAPITENTPQIKHH
;
A
#
# COMPACT_ATOMS: atom_id res chain seq x y z
N TYR A 1 -11.95 3.06 -17.09
CA TYR A 1 -10.83 2.30 -17.68
C TYR A 1 -10.86 0.82 -17.32
N ASN A 2 -11.80 0.39 -16.47
CA ASN A 2 -11.89 -0.97 -15.95
C ASN A 2 -10.58 -1.50 -15.32
N VAL A 3 -9.85 -0.63 -14.67
CA VAL A 3 -8.60 -0.94 -13.96
C VAL A 3 -8.88 -1.17 -12.49
N LYS A 4 -8.29 -2.21 -11.91
CA LYS A 4 -8.39 -2.51 -10.48
C LYS A 4 -7.05 -2.20 -9.80
N ALA A 5 -7.12 -1.75 -8.56
CA ALA A 5 -5.97 -1.37 -7.73
C ALA A 5 -5.95 -2.14 -6.42
N THR A 6 -4.92 -1.90 -5.61
CA THR A 6 -4.86 -2.35 -4.22
C THR A 6 -4.82 -1.14 -3.31
N PHE A 7 -5.76 -1.07 -2.38
CA PHE A 7 -5.82 -0.04 -1.35
C PHE A 7 -5.27 -0.59 -0.04
N PHE A 8 -4.19 0.00 0.46
CA PHE A 8 -3.63 -0.34 1.75
C PHE A 8 -4.25 0.57 2.81
N VAL A 9 -5.27 0.06 3.49
CA VAL A 9 -6.19 0.86 4.27
C VAL A 9 -5.77 1.07 5.72
N THR A 10 -6.13 2.25 6.23
CA THR A 10 -6.04 2.64 7.65
C THR A 10 -7.38 3.20 8.09
N LYS A 11 -7.55 3.48 9.40
CA LYS A 11 -8.79 4.13 9.86
C LYS A 11 -8.78 5.66 9.77
N ASN A 12 -7.67 6.28 9.35
CA ASN A 12 -7.46 7.72 9.49
C ASN A 12 -8.19 8.60 8.44
N VAL A 13 -9.04 7.99 7.60
CA VAL A 13 -9.81 8.70 6.59
C VAL A 13 -11.27 8.87 7.05
N LYS A 14 -11.82 10.08 6.95
CA LYS A 14 -13.24 10.33 7.23
C LYS A 14 -14.11 9.54 6.26
N GLY A 15 -15.13 8.85 6.76
CA GLY A 15 -16.00 8.02 5.92
C GLY A 15 -15.35 6.72 5.45
N TYR A 16 -14.27 6.27 6.08
CA TYR A 16 -13.50 5.11 5.65
C TYR A 16 -14.34 3.83 5.49
N LYS A 17 -15.42 3.67 6.23
CA LYS A 17 -16.25 2.46 6.15
C LYS A 17 -16.98 2.32 4.83
N GLU A 18 -17.57 3.41 4.40
CA GLU A 18 -18.29 3.49 3.11
C GLU A 18 -17.31 3.34 1.94
N VAL A 19 -16.16 3.99 2.03
CA VAL A 19 -15.09 3.89 1.02
C VAL A 19 -14.57 2.45 0.94
N LEU A 20 -14.21 1.86 2.07
CA LEU A 20 -13.70 0.49 2.16
C LEU A 20 -14.70 -0.55 1.60
N LYS A 21 -15.99 -0.39 1.93
CA LYS A 21 -17.05 -1.24 1.39
C LYS A 21 -17.11 -1.12 -0.14
N ARG A 22 -17.10 0.09 -0.65
CA ARG A 22 -17.12 0.38 -2.08
C ARG A 22 -15.90 -0.17 -2.81
N GLU A 23 -14.68 0.03 -2.26
CA GLU A 23 -13.45 -0.53 -2.82
C GLU A 23 -13.54 -2.05 -2.98
N HIS A 24 -14.08 -2.74 -1.98
CA HIS A 24 -14.26 -4.18 -2.02
C HIS A 24 -15.33 -4.59 -3.05
N GLU A 25 -16.49 -3.95 -3.04
CA GLU A 25 -17.62 -4.26 -3.96
C GLU A 25 -17.25 -3.98 -5.42
N GLU A 26 -16.40 -2.99 -5.68
CA GLU A 26 -15.91 -2.68 -7.02
C GLU A 26 -14.76 -3.61 -7.47
N GLY A 27 -14.35 -4.58 -6.65
CA GLY A 27 -13.38 -5.62 -7.00
C GLY A 27 -11.92 -5.18 -6.92
N HIS A 28 -11.62 -4.17 -6.11
CA HIS A 28 -10.25 -3.83 -5.75
C HIS A 28 -9.73 -4.77 -4.65
N THR A 29 -8.42 -4.95 -4.54
CA THR A 29 -7.83 -5.65 -3.41
C THR A 29 -7.68 -4.72 -2.21
N ILE A 30 -8.13 -5.18 -1.04
CA ILE A 30 -7.90 -4.49 0.22
C ILE A 30 -6.66 -5.09 0.88
N GLY A 31 -5.64 -4.27 1.06
CA GLY A 31 -4.46 -4.57 1.87
C GLY A 31 -4.52 -3.83 3.21
N LEU A 32 -3.76 -4.29 4.20
CA LEU A 32 -3.74 -3.71 5.54
C LEU A 32 -2.53 -2.79 5.70
N HIS A 33 -2.76 -1.58 6.24
CA HIS A 33 -1.69 -0.59 6.47
C HIS A 33 -1.64 -0.12 7.92
N THR A 34 -2.00 -1.01 8.84
CA THR A 34 -2.19 -0.77 10.27
C THR A 34 -3.39 0.14 10.59
N TRP A 35 -3.84 0.11 11.84
CA TRP A 35 -5.00 0.90 12.26
C TRP A 35 -4.67 2.37 12.38
N SER A 36 -3.60 2.69 13.09
CA SER A 36 -3.26 4.08 13.46
C SER A 36 -2.35 4.79 12.48
N HIS A 37 -1.61 4.04 11.64
CA HIS A 37 -0.52 4.57 10.83
C HIS A 37 0.53 5.35 11.66
N SER A 38 0.63 5.07 12.96
CA SER A 38 1.59 5.72 13.84
C SER A 38 2.90 4.94 13.88
N TYR A 39 4.04 5.59 13.77
CA TYR A 39 5.34 4.91 13.89
C TYR A 39 5.61 4.34 15.29
N SER A 40 4.85 4.77 16.32
CA SER A 40 4.93 4.20 17.67
C SER A 40 4.57 2.71 17.73
N ILE A 41 3.92 2.16 16.70
CA ILE A 41 3.68 0.72 16.56
C ILE A 41 4.98 -0.09 16.54
N TYR A 42 6.09 0.53 16.13
CA TYR A 42 7.41 -0.12 16.05
C TYR A 42 8.14 -0.25 17.39
N ARG A 43 7.51 0.12 18.51
CA ARG A 43 8.10 -0.10 19.86
C ARG A 43 8.28 -1.57 20.21
N SER A 44 7.39 -2.44 19.71
CA SER A 44 7.47 -3.88 19.92
C SER A 44 6.64 -4.65 18.89
N GLU A 45 6.90 -5.94 18.74
CA GLU A 45 6.06 -6.85 17.97
C GLU A 45 4.61 -6.82 18.47
N LYS A 46 4.42 -6.82 19.80
CA LYS A 46 3.09 -6.78 20.42
C LYS A 46 2.30 -5.55 20.02
N THR A 47 2.92 -4.36 20.02
CA THR A 47 2.26 -3.10 19.61
C THR A 47 1.95 -3.10 18.12
N TYR A 48 2.86 -3.60 17.30
CA TYR A 48 2.63 -3.72 15.86
C TYR A 48 1.44 -4.65 15.53
N PHE A 49 1.45 -5.87 16.06
CA PHE A 49 0.39 -6.83 15.78
C PHE A 49 -0.96 -6.44 16.38
N TYR A 50 -0.97 -5.78 17.55
CA TYR A 50 -2.21 -5.23 18.10
C TYR A 50 -2.87 -4.23 17.13
N ASP A 51 -2.07 -3.35 16.56
CA ASP A 51 -2.53 -2.32 15.61
C ASP A 51 -2.93 -2.94 14.26
N LEU A 52 -2.16 -3.92 13.77
CA LEU A 52 -2.47 -4.67 12.54
C LEU A 52 -3.77 -5.46 12.66
N TYR A 53 -3.95 -6.22 13.74
CA TYR A 53 -5.17 -7.02 13.94
C TYR A 53 -6.41 -6.15 14.09
N LYS A 54 -6.26 -4.94 14.58
CA LYS A 54 -7.37 -4.01 14.73
C LYS A 54 -7.94 -3.58 13.37
N ILE A 55 -7.09 -3.26 12.40
CA ILE A 55 -7.54 -2.94 11.03
C ILE A 55 -8.03 -4.21 10.29
N GLU A 56 -7.38 -5.36 10.48
CA GLU A 56 -7.81 -6.63 9.91
C GLU A 56 -9.25 -6.98 10.34
N ASN A 57 -9.53 -6.90 11.64
CA ASN A 57 -10.87 -7.15 12.18
C ASN A 57 -11.91 -6.16 11.64
N GLU A 58 -11.54 -4.89 11.46
CA GLU A 58 -12.45 -3.89 10.93
C GLU A 58 -12.76 -4.15 9.45
N VAL A 59 -11.75 -4.46 8.64
CA VAL A 59 -11.92 -4.85 7.23
C VAL A 59 -12.85 -6.05 7.14
N TYR A 60 -12.62 -7.08 7.96
CA TYR A 60 -13.46 -8.27 7.98
C TYR A 60 -14.92 -7.97 8.36
N LYS A 61 -15.15 -7.13 9.39
CA LYS A 61 -16.50 -6.74 9.82
C LYS A 61 -17.29 -6.00 8.74
N ILE A 62 -16.60 -5.20 7.93
CA ILE A 62 -17.25 -4.37 6.90
C ILE A 62 -17.49 -5.15 5.62
N THR A 63 -16.53 -5.98 5.21
CA THR A 63 -16.51 -6.61 3.88
C THR A 63 -16.70 -8.13 3.90
N GLY A 64 -16.51 -8.79 5.03
CA GLY A 64 -16.39 -10.26 5.12
C GLY A 64 -15.08 -10.81 4.53
N TYR A 65 -14.21 -9.95 4.00
CA TYR A 65 -12.95 -10.35 3.38
C TYR A 65 -11.83 -10.45 4.43
N LYS A 66 -11.15 -11.60 4.46
CA LYS A 66 -9.97 -11.82 5.30
C LYS A 66 -8.71 -11.40 4.56
N ALA A 67 -8.27 -10.17 4.79
CA ALA A 67 -7.09 -9.63 4.13
C ALA A 67 -5.80 -10.24 4.73
N ASN A 68 -4.89 -10.67 3.87
CA ASN A 68 -3.57 -11.21 4.24
C ASN A 68 -2.40 -10.50 3.53
N ILE A 69 -2.70 -9.44 2.80
CA ILE A 69 -1.73 -8.57 2.13
C ILE A 69 -1.54 -7.33 2.98
N ILE A 70 -0.29 -7.00 3.29
CA ILE A 70 0.04 -5.85 4.14
C ILE A 70 1.09 -4.95 3.49
N ARG A 71 1.14 -3.70 3.92
CA ARG A 71 2.26 -2.79 3.71
C ARG A 71 2.63 -2.15 5.04
N PHE A 72 3.92 -2.13 5.34
CA PHE A 72 4.42 -1.46 6.55
C PHE A 72 4.36 0.05 6.39
N PRO A 73 3.88 0.83 7.38
CA PRO A 73 4.04 2.27 7.40
C PRO A 73 5.51 2.70 7.19
N GLY A 74 5.74 3.51 6.15
CA GLY A 74 7.08 3.89 5.71
C GLY A 74 7.85 2.83 4.92
N GLY A 75 7.24 1.66 4.63
CA GLY A 75 7.89 0.53 3.95
C GLY A 75 8.71 -0.37 4.87
N SER A 76 9.12 -1.54 4.37
CA SER A 76 9.87 -2.52 5.17
C SER A 76 11.30 -2.07 5.50
N SER A 77 11.87 -1.16 4.73
CA SER A 77 13.23 -0.60 4.94
C SER A 77 13.24 0.74 5.65
N ASN A 78 12.11 1.20 6.21
CA ASN A 78 12.02 2.49 6.87
C ASN A 78 13.05 2.62 8.01
N THR A 79 13.61 3.82 8.17
CA THR A 79 14.61 4.11 9.21
C THR A 79 13.99 4.64 10.50
N ILE A 80 12.76 5.19 10.44
CA ILE A 80 12.06 5.78 11.59
C ILE A 80 11.80 4.73 12.68
N SER A 81 11.59 3.48 12.31
CA SER A 81 11.40 2.38 13.27
C SER A 81 12.57 2.22 14.25
N LYS A 82 13.78 2.63 13.85
CA LYS A 82 14.99 2.55 14.70
C LYS A 82 14.92 3.47 15.92
N ASP A 83 14.14 4.57 15.83
CA ASP A 83 13.94 5.52 16.93
C ASP A 83 13.08 4.90 18.06
N TYR A 84 12.32 3.86 17.73
CA TYR A 84 11.49 3.12 18.68
C TYR A 84 12.14 1.83 19.16
N LYS A 85 12.68 1.02 18.23
CA LYS A 85 13.41 -0.21 18.53
C LYS A 85 14.34 -0.58 17.38
N LYS A 86 15.65 -0.56 17.64
CA LYS A 86 16.66 -1.02 16.67
C LYS A 86 16.39 -2.48 16.27
N GLY A 87 16.45 -2.76 14.96
CA GLY A 87 16.27 -4.11 14.41
C GLY A 87 14.83 -4.62 14.35
N ILE A 88 13.84 -3.83 14.77
CA ILE A 88 12.44 -4.27 14.79
C ILE A 88 11.93 -4.71 13.42
N MET A 89 12.33 -4.05 12.33
CA MET A 89 11.88 -4.40 10.99
C MET A 89 12.37 -5.79 10.56
N SER A 90 13.63 -6.16 10.88
CA SER A 90 14.14 -7.51 10.61
C SER A 90 13.40 -8.62 11.38
N ILE A 91 12.77 -8.28 12.48
CA ILE A 91 11.90 -9.20 13.23
C ILE A 91 10.52 -9.23 12.59
N LEU A 92 9.90 -8.05 12.38
CA LEU A 92 8.52 -7.94 11.89
C LEU A 92 8.34 -8.54 10.50
N THR A 93 9.30 -8.34 9.58
CA THR A 93 9.23 -8.91 8.23
C THR A 93 9.15 -10.44 8.24
N LYS A 94 9.87 -11.09 9.17
CA LYS A 94 9.80 -12.54 9.35
C LYS A 94 8.51 -12.98 10.06
N GLU A 95 8.12 -12.26 11.10
CA GLU A 95 6.95 -12.63 11.91
C GLU A 95 5.63 -12.46 11.15
N VAL A 96 5.48 -11.44 10.30
CA VAL A 96 4.28 -11.31 9.47
C VAL A 96 4.16 -12.48 8.48
N GLU A 97 5.26 -12.92 7.88
CA GLU A 97 5.25 -14.07 6.97
C GLU A 97 4.93 -15.39 7.68
N LYS A 98 5.50 -15.62 8.86
CA LYS A 98 5.15 -16.78 9.70
C LYS A 98 3.67 -16.82 10.06
N LYS A 99 3.02 -15.66 10.18
CA LYS A 99 1.59 -15.53 10.47
C LYS A 99 0.70 -15.59 9.23
N GLY A 100 1.28 -15.84 8.05
CA GLY A 100 0.56 -16.00 6.79
C GLY A 100 0.28 -14.71 6.03
N TYR A 101 0.83 -13.58 6.46
CA TYR A 101 0.74 -12.33 5.69
C TYR A 101 1.82 -12.28 4.62
N LYS A 102 1.52 -11.58 3.51
CA LYS A 102 2.48 -11.17 2.49
C LYS A 102 2.62 -9.66 2.50
N TYR A 103 3.83 -9.16 2.63
CA TYR A 103 4.05 -7.72 2.60
C TYR A 103 4.58 -7.26 1.23
N PHE A 104 4.18 -6.05 0.83
CA PHE A 104 4.55 -5.44 -0.43
C PHE A 104 5.05 -4.03 -0.21
N ASP A 105 6.28 -3.79 -0.61
CA ASP A 105 6.81 -2.46 -0.86
C ASP A 105 6.47 -2.03 -2.29
N TRP A 106 7.30 -1.24 -2.93
CA TRP A 106 7.12 -0.73 -4.29
C TRP A 106 8.45 -0.64 -5.03
N ASN A 107 8.40 -0.59 -6.34
CA ASN A 107 9.56 -0.37 -7.20
C ASN A 107 9.32 0.73 -8.24
N VAL A 108 8.14 1.35 -8.18
CA VAL A 108 7.79 2.52 -9.00
C VAL A 108 7.33 3.64 -8.06
N TYR A 109 7.93 4.79 -8.19
CA TYR A 109 7.86 5.88 -7.24
C TYR A 109 7.18 7.11 -7.85
N SER A 110 6.24 7.68 -7.13
CA SER A 110 5.45 8.85 -7.56
C SER A 110 5.98 10.19 -7.06
N GLY A 111 6.64 10.20 -5.91
CA GLY A 111 7.07 11.43 -5.23
C GLY A 111 5.97 12.16 -4.47
N ASP A 112 4.78 11.57 -4.36
CA ASP A 112 3.60 12.21 -3.78
C ASP A 112 3.60 12.27 -2.24
N ALA A 113 4.52 11.58 -1.59
CA ALA A 113 4.66 11.56 -0.13
C ALA A 113 5.46 12.76 0.44
N GLY A 114 5.57 13.87 -0.29
CA GLY A 114 6.18 15.10 0.17
C GLY A 114 7.27 15.69 -0.74
N GLU A 115 7.66 15.01 -1.83
CA GLU A 115 8.65 15.55 -2.78
C GLU A 115 8.01 16.48 -3.81
N THR A 116 6.76 16.20 -4.21
CA THR A 116 6.02 17.07 -5.12
C THR A 116 4.52 17.07 -4.79
N GLN A 117 3.89 18.22 -5.00
CA GLN A 117 2.44 18.41 -4.93
C GLN A 117 1.87 18.74 -6.33
N ASN A 118 2.64 18.51 -7.37
CA ASN A 118 2.26 18.79 -8.76
C ASN A 118 1.80 17.50 -9.45
N THR A 119 0.55 17.48 -9.90
CA THR A 119 -0.06 16.35 -10.61
C THR A 119 0.76 15.85 -11.81
N ASN A 120 1.33 16.76 -12.60
CA ASN A 120 2.13 16.37 -13.76
C ASN A 120 3.46 15.75 -13.37
N GLU A 121 4.09 16.24 -12.31
CA GLU A 121 5.33 15.66 -11.75
C GLU A 121 5.08 14.27 -11.18
N VAL A 122 3.99 14.08 -10.44
CA VAL A 122 3.57 12.75 -9.94
C VAL A 122 3.44 11.76 -11.11
N ALA A 123 2.67 12.11 -12.14
CA ALA A 123 2.51 11.26 -13.32
C ALA A 123 3.84 10.98 -14.03
N LYS A 124 4.67 12.01 -14.21
CA LYS A 124 5.99 11.90 -14.83
C LYS A 124 6.93 10.99 -14.06
N ASN A 125 6.95 11.11 -12.73
CA ASN A 125 7.77 10.26 -11.85
C ASN A 125 7.40 8.78 -11.99
N VAL A 126 6.11 8.46 -11.99
CA VAL A 126 5.63 7.08 -12.21
C VAL A 126 6.05 6.62 -13.61
N ILE A 127 5.70 7.37 -14.65
CA ILE A 127 5.91 6.99 -16.06
C ILE A 127 7.39 6.70 -16.36
N ARG A 128 8.31 7.54 -15.88
CA ARG A 128 9.75 7.37 -16.14
C ARG A 128 10.38 6.18 -15.45
N THR A 129 9.76 5.67 -14.38
CA THR A 129 10.28 4.56 -13.57
C THR A 129 9.62 3.22 -13.87
N LEU A 130 8.59 3.19 -14.73
CA LEU A 130 7.98 1.96 -15.22
C LEU A 130 8.98 1.11 -16.02
N ASN A 131 9.06 -0.18 -15.69
CA ASN A 131 9.89 -1.17 -16.40
C ASN A 131 9.03 -2.09 -17.25
N GLN A 132 9.24 -2.11 -18.55
CA GLN A 132 8.59 -3.08 -19.43
C GLN A 132 9.11 -4.49 -19.14
N GLY A 133 8.20 -5.49 -19.20
CA GLY A 133 8.55 -6.89 -18.97
C GLY A 133 8.77 -7.27 -17.51
N LYS A 134 8.53 -6.35 -16.56
CA LYS A 134 8.64 -6.60 -15.12
C LYS A 134 7.34 -6.26 -14.39
N THR A 135 7.17 -6.85 -13.20
CA THR A 135 6.13 -6.43 -12.27
C THR A 135 6.48 -5.06 -11.71
N ASN A 136 5.56 -4.10 -11.91
CA ASN A 136 5.66 -2.75 -11.38
C ASN A 136 4.64 -2.60 -10.25
N VAL A 137 5.12 -2.31 -9.06
CA VAL A 137 4.28 -1.94 -7.91
C VAL A 137 4.45 -0.45 -7.68
N VAL A 138 3.42 0.32 -8.05
CA VAL A 138 3.40 1.78 -7.96
C VAL A 138 2.93 2.20 -6.58
N LEU A 139 3.67 3.08 -5.91
CA LEU A 139 3.24 3.73 -4.68
C LEU A 139 2.60 5.08 -4.99
N GLN A 140 1.35 5.26 -4.56
CA GLN A 140 0.63 6.54 -4.52
C GLN A 140 -0.23 6.63 -3.27
N HIS A 141 -0.59 7.85 -2.87
CA HIS A 141 -1.45 8.14 -1.72
C HIS A 141 -2.73 8.83 -2.19
N ASP A 142 -3.87 8.21 -1.95
CA ASP A 142 -5.21 8.67 -2.37
C ASP A 142 -5.78 9.80 -1.50
N ILE A 143 -5.06 10.21 -0.47
CA ILE A 143 -5.40 11.34 0.40
C ILE A 143 -4.97 12.70 -0.17
N HIS A 144 -4.32 12.72 -1.33
CA HIS A 144 -3.82 13.93 -1.98
C HIS A 144 -4.43 14.11 -3.36
N ASP A 145 -5.17 15.20 -3.59
CA ASP A 145 -5.82 15.51 -4.86
C ASP A 145 -4.83 15.51 -6.04
N TYR A 146 -3.62 16.03 -5.85
CA TYR A 146 -2.59 16.02 -6.89
C TYR A 146 -2.13 14.61 -7.27
N SER A 147 -2.17 13.66 -6.34
CA SER A 147 -1.84 12.26 -6.61
C SER A 147 -3.00 11.56 -7.32
N VAL A 148 -4.23 11.74 -6.82
CA VAL A 148 -5.44 11.18 -7.43
C VAL A 148 -5.62 11.67 -8.86
N ASN A 149 -5.44 12.97 -9.11
CA ASN A 149 -5.55 13.56 -10.45
C ASN A 149 -4.46 13.06 -11.43
N ALA A 150 -3.36 12.50 -10.95
CA ALA A 150 -2.33 11.90 -11.79
C ALA A 150 -2.70 10.51 -12.31
N VAL A 151 -3.60 9.79 -11.63
CA VAL A 151 -3.93 8.38 -11.92
C VAL A 151 -4.42 8.18 -13.35
N GLU A 152 -5.30 9.05 -13.84
CA GLU A 152 -5.80 8.94 -15.21
C GLU A 152 -4.69 9.00 -16.25
N LYS A 153 -3.75 9.94 -16.12
CA LYS A 153 -2.62 10.07 -17.02
C LYS A 153 -1.72 8.84 -17.01
N ILE A 154 -1.50 8.27 -15.82
CA ILE A 154 -0.71 7.06 -15.63
C ILE A 154 -1.39 5.86 -16.31
N ILE A 155 -2.69 5.70 -16.12
CA ILE A 155 -3.48 4.61 -16.73
C ILE A 155 -3.45 4.75 -18.25
N GLN A 156 -3.76 5.91 -18.80
CA GLN A 156 -3.77 6.17 -20.25
C GLN A 156 -2.41 5.87 -20.89
N TYR A 157 -1.32 6.33 -20.25
CA TYR A 157 0.03 6.05 -20.72
C TYR A 157 0.32 4.54 -20.69
N GLY A 158 0.02 3.89 -19.57
CA GLY A 158 0.29 2.46 -19.38
C GLY A 158 -0.47 1.61 -20.42
N LEU A 159 -1.76 1.86 -20.62
CA LEU A 159 -2.58 1.15 -21.60
C LEU A 159 -2.03 1.37 -23.03
N LYS A 160 -1.68 2.61 -23.39
CA LYS A 160 -1.07 2.93 -24.69
C LYS A 160 0.26 2.21 -24.92
N LYS A 161 1.01 1.93 -23.85
CA LYS A 161 2.31 1.22 -23.91
C LYS A 161 2.18 -0.30 -23.73
N GLY A 162 0.96 -0.82 -23.63
CA GLY A 162 0.70 -2.26 -23.50
C GLY A 162 0.89 -2.83 -22.09
N TYR A 163 0.97 -1.98 -21.06
CA TYR A 163 0.97 -2.44 -19.70
C TYR A 163 -0.41 -3.00 -19.31
N LYS A 164 -0.41 -4.06 -18.52
CA LYS A 164 -1.61 -4.62 -17.89
C LYS A 164 -1.67 -4.14 -16.45
N PHE A 165 -2.81 -3.56 -16.09
CA PHE A 165 -3.09 -3.17 -14.71
C PHE A 165 -3.80 -4.31 -13.98
N ALA A 166 -3.35 -4.62 -12.78
CA ALA A 166 -3.94 -5.64 -11.93
C ALA A 166 -3.79 -5.25 -10.45
N PRO A 167 -4.73 -5.64 -9.58
CA PRO A 167 -4.54 -5.53 -8.15
C PRO A 167 -3.50 -6.55 -7.68
N ILE A 168 -2.86 -6.28 -6.54
CA ILE A 168 -1.97 -7.23 -5.88
C ILE A 168 -2.80 -8.40 -5.37
N THR A 169 -2.32 -9.61 -5.63
CA THR A 169 -2.89 -10.86 -5.14
C THR A 169 -1.83 -11.69 -4.41
N GLU A 170 -2.22 -12.80 -3.83
CA GLU A 170 -1.28 -13.74 -3.20
C GLU A 170 -0.23 -14.27 -4.18
N ASN A 171 -0.55 -14.31 -5.48
CA ASN A 171 0.34 -14.81 -6.53
C ASN A 171 1.20 -13.71 -7.15
N THR A 172 1.01 -12.45 -6.77
CA THR A 172 1.83 -11.34 -7.26
C THR A 172 3.26 -11.48 -6.74
N PRO A 173 4.30 -11.39 -7.61
CA PRO A 173 5.68 -11.38 -7.16
C PRO A 173 5.90 -10.26 -6.12
N GLN A 174 6.38 -10.63 -4.94
CA GLN A 174 6.60 -9.66 -3.87
C GLN A 174 7.76 -8.72 -4.21
N ILE A 175 7.51 -7.43 -4.06
CA ILE A 175 8.55 -6.40 -4.06
C ILE A 175 8.85 -6.08 -2.60
N LYS A 176 10.08 -6.31 -2.18
CA LYS A 176 10.55 -6.16 -0.81
C LYS A 176 11.81 -5.30 -0.78
N HIS A 177 11.85 -4.32 0.13
CA HIS A 177 13.03 -3.49 0.37
C HIS A 177 13.92 -4.05 1.49
N HIS A 178 13.41 -5.04 2.24
CA HIS A 178 14.11 -5.64 3.39
C HIS A 178 14.08 -7.15 3.31
#